data_db6bc4246dbdc8fc174002612ac08b18
#
_entry.id   db6bc4246dbdc8fc174002612ac08b18
#
_cell.length_a   1.000
_cell.length_b   1.000
_cell.length_c   1.000
_cell.angle_alpha   90.00
_cell.angle_beta   90.00
_cell.angle_gamma   90.00
#
_symmetry.space_group_name_H-M   'P 1'
#
loop_
_entity.id
_entity.type
_entity.pdbx_description
1 polymer ?
#
loop_
_entity_poly.entity_id
_entity_poly.type
_entity_poly.pdbx_seq_one_letter_code
_entity_poly.pdbx_strand_id
1 'polypeptide(L)'
;RIARLLRIEGLAGVSKRRGPARTRRLTPEAAPAPDLVRRDFRATAPDQLWVADITYVPTAAGFLYLAVVLDVFSRRVIGWAMRDTLHATVVLDALEMAAVQRRPASVVHH
;
A
#
# COMPACT_ATOMS: atom_id res chain seq x y z
N ARG A 1 13.83 12.60 -27.25
CA ARG A 1 13.58 11.69 -28.39
C ARG A 1 12.18 11.07 -28.32
N ILE A 2 11.77 10.49 -27.21
CA ILE A 2 10.43 9.86 -27.01
C ILE A 2 9.30 10.87 -27.19
N ALA A 3 9.38 12.03 -26.54
CA ALA A 3 8.35 13.06 -26.63
C ALA A 3 8.11 13.57 -28.07
N ARG A 4 9.14 13.55 -28.93
CA ARG A 4 8.99 13.91 -30.35
C ARG A 4 8.23 12.83 -31.12
N LEU A 5 8.52 11.54 -30.85
CA LEU A 5 7.83 10.43 -31.49
C LEU A 5 6.37 10.39 -31.10
N LEU A 6 6.06 10.54 -29.81
CA LEU A 6 4.68 10.61 -29.34
C LEU A 6 3.89 11.72 -30.00
N ARG A 7 4.52 12.90 -30.22
CA ARG A 7 3.86 14.04 -30.89
C ARG A 7 3.60 13.73 -32.36
N ILE A 8 4.51 13.05 -33.06
CA ILE A 8 4.34 12.67 -34.47
C ILE A 8 3.18 11.66 -34.59
N GLU A 9 3.06 10.73 -33.67
CA GLU A 9 2.00 9.72 -33.62
C GLU A 9 0.67 10.26 -33.03
N GLY A 10 0.59 11.57 -32.72
CA GLY A 10 -0.62 12.17 -32.14
C GLY A 10 -0.94 11.68 -30.72
N LEU A 11 0.01 11.04 -30.04
CA LEU A 11 -0.16 10.53 -28.70
C LEU A 11 0.24 11.59 -27.67
N ALA A 12 -0.69 11.93 -26.78
CA ALA A 12 -0.46 12.83 -25.67
C ALA A 12 -0.62 12.09 -24.34
N GLY A 13 0.39 12.20 -23.49
CA GLY A 13 0.28 11.72 -22.12
C GLY A 13 -0.72 12.55 -21.32
N VAL A 14 -1.60 11.90 -20.59
CA VAL A 14 -2.51 12.59 -19.65
C VAL A 14 -1.72 12.95 -18.41
N SER A 15 -1.39 14.23 -18.26
CA SER A 15 -0.85 14.76 -17.01
C SER A 15 -2.01 15.00 -16.04
N LYS A 16 -2.13 14.14 -15.01
CA LYS A 16 -3.00 14.44 -13.89
C LYS A 16 -2.41 15.66 -13.16
N ARG A 17 -2.93 16.88 -13.39
CA ARG A 17 -2.58 18.02 -12.57
C ARG A 17 -2.89 17.67 -11.13
N ARG A 18 -1.86 17.48 -10.33
CA ARG A 18 -2.01 17.39 -8.88
C ARG A 18 -2.41 18.77 -8.38
N GLY A 19 -3.63 18.90 -7.92
CA GLY A 19 -3.99 20.02 -7.05
C GLY A 19 -3.06 20.07 -5.83
N PRO A 20 -3.04 21.18 -5.06
CA PRO A 20 -2.22 21.26 -3.87
C PRO A 20 -2.51 20.06 -2.99
N ALA A 21 -1.46 19.33 -2.60
CA ALA A 21 -1.59 18.19 -1.72
C ALA A 21 -2.26 18.64 -0.43
N ARG A 22 -3.48 18.17 -0.17
CA ARG A 22 -4.13 18.35 1.11
C ARG A 22 -3.39 17.48 2.12
N THR A 23 -2.35 18.02 2.73
CA THR A 23 -1.77 17.41 3.92
C THR A 23 -2.83 17.43 5.02
N ARG A 24 -3.25 16.25 5.45
CA ARG A 24 -4.12 16.10 6.62
C ARG A 24 -3.37 16.70 7.81
N ARG A 25 -3.94 17.71 8.48
CA ARG A 25 -3.41 18.17 9.76
C ARG A 25 -3.46 17.00 10.72
N LEU A 26 -2.29 16.59 11.22
CA LEU A 26 -2.22 15.66 12.34
C LEU A 26 -2.86 16.33 13.54
N THR A 27 -3.74 15.62 14.22
CA THR A 27 -4.24 16.06 15.52
C THR A 27 -3.04 16.12 16.48
N PRO A 28 -2.90 17.19 17.28
CA PRO A 28 -1.73 17.38 18.16
C PRO A 28 -1.49 16.23 19.16
N GLU A 29 -2.51 15.40 19.38
CA GLU A 29 -2.48 14.32 20.38
C GLU A 29 -1.98 12.98 19.86
N ALA A 30 -1.84 12.80 18.55
CA ALA A 30 -1.33 11.56 17.97
C ALA A 30 0.16 11.70 17.65
N ALA A 31 1.02 11.25 18.56
CA ALA A 31 2.42 11.06 18.23
C ALA A 31 2.54 10.05 17.08
N PRO A 32 3.27 10.36 16.00
CA PRO A 32 3.49 9.40 14.93
C PRO A 32 4.21 8.17 15.47
N ALA A 33 3.80 6.99 15.00
CA ALA A 33 4.51 5.75 15.32
C ALA A 33 5.98 5.89 14.87
N PRO A 34 6.94 5.32 15.65
CA PRO A 34 8.34 5.37 15.28
C PRO A 34 8.56 4.61 13.96
N ASP A 35 9.34 5.21 13.06
CA ASP A 35 9.80 4.52 11.84
C ASP A 35 10.86 3.47 12.21
N LEU A 36 10.43 2.22 12.32
CA LEU A 36 11.31 1.08 12.64
C LEU A 36 12.10 0.62 11.42
N VAL A 37 11.65 0.95 10.22
CA VAL A 37 12.26 0.49 8.96
C VAL A 37 13.37 1.41 8.48
N ARG A 38 13.29 2.71 8.80
CA ARG A 38 14.28 3.74 8.41
C ARG A 38 14.60 3.73 6.91
N ARG A 39 13.60 3.44 6.08
CA ARG A 39 13.72 3.28 4.62
C ARG A 39 14.59 2.11 4.17
N ASP A 40 14.99 1.21 5.06
CA ASP A 40 15.68 -0.01 4.70
C ASP A 40 14.67 -1.15 4.58
N PHE A 41 14.17 -1.37 3.37
CA PHE A 41 13.20 -2.42 3.04
C PHE A 41 13.90 -3.72 2.65
N ARG A 42 14.84 -4.18 3.47
CA ARG A 42 15.55 -5.44 3.29
C ARG A 42 15.19 -6.42 4.39
N ALA A 43 15.05 -7.66 3.99
CA ALA A 43 14.86 -8.77 4.91
C ALA A 43 15.78 -9.92 4.48
N THR A 44 16.38 -10.61 5.44
CA THR A 44 17.29 -11.75 5.21
C THR A 44 16.60 -13.10 5.39
N ALA A 45 15.40 -13.10 5.94
CA ALA A 45 14.57 -14.27 6.14
C ALA A 45 13.07 -13.90 6.03
N PRO A 46 12.19 -14.90 5.81
CA PRO A 46 10.75 -14.67 5.84
C PRO A 46 10.27 -14.10 7.18
N ASP A 47 9.18 -13.35 7.10
CA ASP A 47 8.45 -12.83 8.27
C ASP A 47 9.26 -11.89 9.20
N GLN A 48 10.33 -11.28 8.69
CA GLN A 48 11.04 -10.21 9.38
C GLN A 48 10.41 -8.83 9.16
N LEU A 49 9.96 -8.57 7.93
CA LEU A 49 9.36 -7.32 7.52
C LEU A 49 8.19 -7.58 6.59
N TRP A 50 7.02 -7.10 6.99
CA TRP A 50 5.84 -7.04 6.13
C TRP A 50 5.54 -5.62 5.75
N VAL A 51 5.19 -5.40 4.51
CA VAL A 51 4.71 -4.10 4.01
C VAL A 51 3.26 -4.23 3.58
N ALA A 52 2.48 -3.19 3.85
CA ALA A 52 1.08 -3.15 3.45
C ALA A 52 0.76 -1.89 2.66
N ASP A 53 -0.18 -2.01 1.76
CA ASP A 53 -0.69 -0.88 1.00
C ASP A 53 -2.18 -1.07 0.73
N ILE A 54 -2.87 0.06 0.53
CA ILE A 54 -4.27 0.09 0.12
C ILE A 54 -4.35 0.69 -1.27
N THR A 55 -4.95 -0.03 -2.18
CA THR A 55 -5.32 0.48 -3.49
C THR A 55 -6.83 0.43 -3.70
N TYR A 56 -7.32 1.13 -4.69
CA TYR A 56 -8.73 1.07 -5.08
C TYR A 56 -8.85 0.48 -6.49
N VAL A 57 -9.82 -0.40 -6.64
CA VAL A 57 -10.13 -1.07 -7.91
C VAL A 57 -11.46 -0.51 -8.41
N PRO A 58 -11.48 0.18 -9.56
CA PRO A 58 -12.74 0.64 -10.15
C PRO A 58 -13.55 -0.54 -10.67
N THR A 59 -14.84 -0.56 -10.35
CA THR A 59 -15.79 -1.56 -10.82
C THR A 59 -17.02 -0.90 -11.42
N ALA A 60 -17.87 -1.65 -12.09
CA ALA A 60 -19.12 -1.14 -12.64
C ALA A 60 -20.09 -0.62 -11.54
N ALA A 61 -19.98 -1.12 -10.31
CA ALA A 61 -20.80 -0.71 -9.18
C ALA A 61 -20.15 0.37 -8.28
N GLY A 62 -18.92 0.81 -8.61
CA GLY A 62 -18.16 1.77 -7.80
C GLY A 62 -16.74 1.31 -7.52
N PHE A 63 -16.14 1.80 -6.43
CA PHE A 63 -14.79 1.43 -6.06
C PHE A 63 -14.79 0.31 -5.01
N LEU A 64 -13.87 -0.64 -5.18
CA LEU A 64 -13.45 -1.57 -4.14
C LEU A 64 -12.09 -1.13 -3.59
N TYR A 65 -11.94 -1.18 -2.29
CA TYR A 65 -10.67 -0.92 -1.61
C TYR A 65 -10.02 -2.25 -1.29
N LEU A 66 -8.81 -2.44 -1.80
CA LEU A 66 -8.01 -3.64 -1.62
C LEU A 66 -6.83 -3.31 -0.71
N ALA A 67 -6.76 -3.93 0.46
CA ALA A 67 -5.55 -3.96 1.28
C ALA A 67 -4.76 -5.23 0.98
N VAL A 68 -3.45 -5.10 0.88
CA VAL A 68 -2.52 -6.20 0.60
C VAL A 68 -1.39 -6.15 1.60
N VAL A 69 -1.03 -7.29 2.16
CA VAL A 69 0.17 -7.48 3.00
C VAL A 69 1.15 -8.38 2.27
N LEU A 70 2.38 -7.93 2.14
CA LEU A 70 3.45 -8.60 1.42
C LEU A 70 4.64 -8.83 2.34
N ASP A 71 5.17 -10.05 2.32
CA ASP A 71 6.45 -10.37 2.96
C ASP A 71 7.62 -9.90 2.09
N VAL A 72 8.44 -9.02 2.62
CA VAL A 72 9.53 -8.37 1.87
C VAL A 72 10.58 -9.37 1.38
N PHE A 73 10.88 -10.41 2.16
CA PHE A 73 11.87 -11.41 1.78
C PHE A 73 11.40 -12.27 0.60
N SER A 74 10.24 -12.89 0.74
CA SER A 74 9.72 -13.82 -0.26
C SER A 74 8.97 -13.14 -1.40
N ARG A 75 8.62 -11.86 -1.24
CA ARG A 75 7.77 -11.08 -2.14
C ARG A 75 6.39 -11.71 -2.38
N ARG A 76 5.94 -12.51 -1.44
CA ARG A 76 4.62 -13.15 -1.51
C ARG A 76 3.58 -12.28 -0.82
N VAL A 77 2.41 -12.20 -1.44
CA VAL A 77 1.21 -11.70 -0.77
C VAL A 77 0.79 -12.75 0.24
N ILE A 78 0.78 -12.36 1.51
CA ILE A 78 0.50 -13.24 2.66
C ILE A 78 -0.81 -12.91 3.35
N GLY A 79 -1.41 -11.78 3.01
CA GLY A 79 -2.74 -11.40 3.48
C GLY A 79 -3.35 -10.36 2.56
N TRP A 80 -4.66 -10.38 2.43
CA TRP A 80 -5.39 -9.39 1.67
C TRP A 80 -6.85 -9.33 2.14
N ALA A 81 -7.47 -8.17 1.92
CA ALA A 81 -8.90 -7.99 2.14
C ALA A 81 -9.47 -6.96 1.17
N MET A 82 -10.74 -7.08 0.84
CA MET A 82 -11.45 -6.13 -0.02
C MET A 82 -12.74 -5.66 0.66
N ARG A 83 -13.03 -4.36 0.52
CA ARG A 83 -14.28 -3.76 1.00
C ARG A 83 -14.74 -2.65 0.04
N ASP A 84 -16.00 -2.33 0.09
CA ASP A 84 -16.62 -1.21 -0.66
C ASP A 84 -16.39 0.15 0.00
N THR A 85 -15.88 0.16 1.23
CA THR A 85 -15.60 1.36 2.02
C THR A 85 -14.16 1.40 2.50
N LEU A 86 -13.57 2.62 2.52
CA LEU A 86 -12.21 2.83 3.00
C LEU A 86 -12.22 3.03 4.53
N HIS A 87 -12.23 1.94 5.27
CA HIS A 87 -12.06 1.94 6.71
C HIS A 87 -10.78 1.21 7.13
N ALA A 88 -10.26 1.53 8.32
CA ALA A 88 -9.07 0.85 8.87
C ALA A 88 -9.27 -0.67 9.01
N THR A 89 -10.51 -1.12 9.09
CA THR A 89 -10.87 -2.55 9.18
C THR A 89 -10.36 -3.35 7.97
N VAL A 90 -10.29 -2.78 6.76
CA VAL A 90 -9.78 -3.50 5.59
C VAL A 90 -8.30 -3.88 5.75
N VAL A 91 -7.51 -3.02 6.40
CA VAL A 91 -6.11 -3.32 6.71
C VAL A 91 -5.99 -4.35 7.82
N LEU A 92 -6.82 -4.22 8.85
CA LEU A 92 -6.83 -5.16 9.97
C LEU A 92 -7.19 -6.58 9.51
N ASP A 93 -8.20 -6.72 8.65
CA ASP A 93 -8.58 -8.01 8.07
C ASP A 93 -7.44 -8.64 7.26
N ALA A 94 -6.73 -7.83 6.45
CA ALA A 94 -5.59 -8.30 5.67
C ALA A 94 -4.42 -8.73 6.58
N LEU A 95 -4.15 -7.97 7.64
CA LEU A 95 -3.13 -8.29 8.63
C LEU A 95 -3.48 -9.55 9.43
N GLU A 96 -4.73 -9.69 9.84
CA GLU A 96 -5.21 -10.88 10.54
C GLU A 96 -5.03 -12.14 9.69
N MET A 97 -5.40 -12.08 8.40
CA MET A 97 -5.15 -13.17 7.45
C MET A 97 -3.67 -13.52 7.41
N ALA A 98 -2.78 -12.53 7.26
CA ALA A 98 -1.34 -12.75 7.23
C ALA A 98 -0.84 -13.39 8.53
N ALA A 99 -1.27 -12.88 9.69
CA ALA A 99 -0.85 -13.38 10.99
C ALA A 99 -1.30 -14.83 11.24
N VAL A 100 -2.54 -15.17 10.88
CA VAL A 100 -3.08 -16.53 11.00
C VAL A 100 -2.34 -17.50 10.08
N GLN A 101 -2.04 -17.07 8.85
CA GLN A 101 -1.38 -17.91 7.85
C GLN A 101 0.10 -18.14 8.20
N ARG A 102 0.80 -17.12 8.68
CA ARG A 102 2.26 -17.17 8.89
C ARG A 102 2.68 -17.45 10.30
N ARG A 103 1.86 -17.06 11.31
CA ARG A 103 2.12 -17.22 12.74
C ARG A 103 3.53 -16.76 13.16
N PRO A 104 3.95 -15.55 12.80
CA PRO A 104 5.30 -15.09 13.08
C PRO A 104 5.51 -14.95 14.58
N ALA A 105 6.71 -15.28 15.08
CA ALA A 105 7.08 -15.01 16.46
C ALA A 105 7.29 -13.52 16.73
N SER A 106 7.80 -12.80 15.70
CA SER A 106 8.02 -11.36 15.71
C SER A 106 8.12 -10.87 14.27
N VAL A 107 7.46 -9.78 13.96
CA VAL A 107 7.50 -9.16 12.64
C VAL A 107 7.39 -7.64 12.76
N VAL A 108 8.13 -6.91 11.93
CA VAL A 108 7.92 -5.46 11.74
C VAL A 108 6.92 -5.28 10.62
N HIS A 109 5.85 -4.54 10.91
CA HIS A 109 4.84 -4.15 9.92
C HIS A 109 4.99 -2.66 9.60
N HIS A 110 5.05 -2.36 8.28
CA HIS A 110 5.19 -0.99 7.76
C HIS A 110 4.10 -0.66 6.74
#